data_b4c0a81ea721e7512cc12f1b4d17b34d
#
_entry.id   b4c0a81ea721e7512cc12f1b4d17b34d
#
_cell.length_a   1.000
_cell.length_b   1.000
_cell.length_c   1.000
_cell.angle_alpha   90.00
_cell.angle_beta   90.00
_cell.angle_gamma   90.00
#
_symmetry.space_group_name_H-M   'P 1'
#
loop_
_entity.id
_entity.type
_entity.pdbx_description
1 polymer ?
#
loop_
_entity_poly.entity_id
_entity_poly.type
_entity_poly.pdbx_seq_one_letter_code
_entity_poly.pdbx_strand_id
1 'polypeptide(L)'
;GLFAGGYRPNNSAVVDSIDYVTIATAGNAADFGDLLSAKRANAGGSNTTRAVFAGGTYPAVTDVIQYVTIATTGNATDFGDLTVARDYPAGGGSSPTRTCFAGGRTPSDTNIIDFITTATTGNATDFGDSQSGGIKHGLVSNRTRGVICSDATITNTLEYITFATTGDALDFGDQGGSNTFPTVYSPGACSDSHGGLS
;
A
#
# COMPACT_ATOMS: atom_id res chain seq x y z
N GLY A 1 -3.40 -13.59 6.03
CA GLY A 1 -2.80 -12.25 6.16
C GLY A 1 -1.30 -12.37 6.09
N LEU A 2 -0.66 -11.43 5.37
CA LEU A 2 0.79 -11.36 5.21
C LEU A 2 1.31 -10.03 5.76
N PHE A 3 2.44 -10.09 6.46
CA PHE A 3 3.14 -8.94 7.04
C PHE A 3 4.59 -8.98 6.56
N ALA A 4 5.10 -7.92 5.96
CA ALA A 4 6.40 -7.95 5.31
C ALA A 4 7.29 -6.76 5.68
N GLY A 5 8.53 -7.05 6.03
CA GLY A 5 9.53 -6.06 6.39
C GLY A 5 9.24 -5.37 7.73
N GLY A 6 9.80 -4.19 7.92
CA GLY A 6 9.58 -3.38 9.10
C GLY A 6 10.85 -3.08 9.88
N TYR A 7 10.68 -2.35 10.99
CA TYR A 7 11.77 -1.95 11.87
C TYR A 7 11.60 -2.59 13.24
N ARG A 8 12.64 -3.26 13.72
CA ARG A 8 12.70 -3.85 15.07
C ARG A 8 13.47 -2.92 16.00
N PRO A 9 12.79 -2.20 16.91
CA PRO A 9 13.46 -1.23 17.78
C PRO A 9 14.44 -1.89 18.77
N ASN A 10 14.19 -3.14 19.18
CA ASN A 10 15.00 -3.84 20.19
C ASN A 10 16.48 -4.02 19.79
N ASN A 11 16.76 -4.13 18.49
CA ASN A 11 18.11 -4.28 17.95
C ASN A 11 18.41 -3.27 16.83
N SER A 12 17.56 -2.26 16.66
CA SER A 12 17.69 -1.23 15.63
C SER A 12 17.83 -1.81 14.20
N ALA A 13 17.19 -2.95 13.93
CA ALA A 13 17.29 -3.64 12.65
C ALA A 13 16.07 -3.38 11.78
N VAL A 14 16.31 -3.15 10.49
CA VAL A 14 15.31 -3.30 9.44
C VAL A 14 15.36 -4.73 8.95
N VAL A 15 14.21 -5.35 8.72
CA VAL A 15 14.09 -6.77 8.40
C VAL A 15 13.48 -6.99 7.02
N ASP A 16 13.74 -8.15 6.46
CA ASP A 16 13.20 -8.65 5.20
C ASP A 16 12.14 -9.74 5.39
N SER A 17 11.95 -10.23 6.61
CA SER A 17 11.02 -11.33 6.87
C SER A 17 9.60 -11.03 6.41
N ILE A 18 8.94 -12.04 5.87
CA ILE A 18 7.50 -12.07 5.59
C ILE A 18 6.88 -13.10 6.51
N ASP A 19 5.99 -12.65 7.37
CA ASP A 19 5.22 -13.52 8.27
C ASP A 19 3.76 -13.62 7.79
N TYR A 20 3.11 -14.75 8.10
CA TYR A 20 1.69 -14.94 7.76
C TYR A 20 0.87 -15.46 8.93
N VAL A 21 -0.43 -15.15 8.88
CA VAL A 21 -1.44 -15.70 9.77
C VAL A 21 -2.64 -16.23 8.96
N THR A 22 -3.28 -17.28 9.47
CA THR A 22 -4.60 -17.71 8.98
C THR A 22 -5.67 -16.89 9.67
N ILE A 23 -6.33 -15.97 8.96
CA ILE A 23 -7.29 -15.02 9.56
C ILE A 23 -8.47 -15.74 10.24
N ALA A 24 -8.88 -16.89 9.71
CA ALA A 24 -10.02 -17.66 10.22
C ALA A 24 -9.76 -18.36 11.58
N THR A 25 -8.50 -18.47 11.99
CA THR A 25 -8.12 -19.19 13.22
C THR A 25 -7.12 -18.39 14.03
N ALA A 26 -7.35 -18.28 15.34
CA ALA A 26 -6.38 -17.66 16.22
C ALA A 26 -5.09 -18.49 16.29
N GLY A 27 -3.94 -17.83 16.26
CA GLY A 27 -2.62 -18.47 16.32
C GLY A 27 -1.51 -17.45 16.14
N ASN A 28 -0.29 -17.88 16.41
CA ASN A 28 0.88 -17.07 16.14
C ASN A 28 1.14 -16.98 14.64
N ALA A 29 1.79 -15.91 14.22
CA ALA A 29 2.32 -15.81 12.87
C ALA A 29 3.39 -16.88 12.65
N ALA A 30 3.47 -17.38 11.44
CA ALA A 30 4.49 -18.30 10.98
C ALA A 30 5.31 -17.64 9.85
N ASP A 31 6.52 -18.10 9.68
CA ASP A 31 7.40 -17.67 8.61
C ASP A 31 6.82 -18.03 7.24
N PHE A 32 6.78 -17.06 6.34
CA PHE A 32 6.40 -17.25 4.94
C PHE A 32 7.59 -17.27 4.01
N GLY A 33 8.63 -16.50 4.30
CA GLY A 33 9.82 -16.27 3.50
C GLY A 33 10.32 -14.83 3.67
N ASP A 34 11.12 -14.36 2.73
CA ASP A 34 11.78 -13.06 2.80
C ASP A 34 11.48 -12.17 1.61
N LEU A 35 11.51 -10.86 1.84
CA LEU A 35 11.59 -9.84 0.79
C LEU A 35 12.95 -9.93 0.07
N LEU A 36 13.07 -9.33 -1.10
CA LEU A 36 14.34 -9.23 -1.85
C LEU A 36 15.45 -8.51 -1.07
N SER A 37 15.07 -7.64 -0.15
CA SER A 37 15.98 -6.95 0.78
C SER A 37 15.20 -6.40 1.96
N ALA A 38 15.88 -6.21 3.09
CA ALA A 38 15.30 -5.56 4.27
C ALA A 38 14.71 -4.18 3.91
N LYS A 39 13.46 -3.92 4.32
CA LYS A 39 12.73 -2.68 4.02
C LYS A 39 11.77 -2.31 5.13
N ARG A 40 11.53 -1.03 5.25
CA ARG A 40 10.45 -0.45 6.07
C ARG A 40 9.69 0.59 5.27
N ALA A 41 8.50 0.97 5.73
CA ALA A 41 7.68 1.98 5.09
C ALA A 41 7.32 1.66 3.63
N ASN A 42 7.18 0.37 3.31
CA ASN A 42 6.67 -0.15 2.06
C ASN A 42 5.14 -0.28 2.11
N ALA A 43 4.51 -0.23 0.97
CA ALA A 43 3.08 -0.49 0.80
C ALA A 43 2.82 -1.95 0.48
N GLY A 44 1.65 -2.47 0.88
CA GLY A 44 1.17 -3.79 0.49
C GLY A 44 -0.14 -3.71 -0.29
N GLY A 45 -0.38 -4.68 -1.14
CA GLY A 45 -1.64 -4.88 -1.85
C GLY A 45 -1.77 -6.32 -2.33
N SER A 46 -2.95 -6.75 -2.73
CA SER A 46 -3.12 -8.15 -3.14
C SER A 46 -4.34 -8.36 -4.04
N ASN A 47 -4.29 -9.47 -4.76
CA ASN A 47 -5.48 -10.12 -5.27
C ASN A 47 -5.61 -11.52 -4.65
N THR A 48 -6.43 -12.40 -5.20
CA THR A 48 -6.64 -13.76 -4.67
C THR A 48 -5.43 -14.68 -4.79
N THR A 49 -4.42 -14.34 -5.59
CA THR A 49 -3.28 -15.21 -5.88
C THR A 49 -1.93 -14.63 -5.47
N ARG A 50 -1.79 -13.32 -5.51
CA ARG A 50 -0.53 -12.61 -5.25
C ARG A 50 -0.69 -11.55 -4.18
N ALA A 51 0.29 -11.46 -3.30
CA ALA A 51 0.54 -10.27 -2.50
C ALA A 51 1.74 -9.53 -3.08
N VAL A 52 1.63 -8.21 -3.19
CA VAL A 52 2.67 -7.33 -3.71
C VAL A 52 3.09 -6.33 -2.65
N PHE A 53 4.37 -5.99 -2.63
CA PHE A 53 4.97 -5.03 -1.72
C PHE A 53 5.78 -4.04 -2.54
N ALA A 54 5.56 -2.73 -2.37
CA ALA A 54 6.13 -1.70 -3.23
C ALA A 54 6.80 -0.57 -2.45
N GLY A 55 7.88 -0.05 -3.01
CA GLY A 55 8.61 1.08 -2.47
C GLY A 55 9.26 0.80 -1.11
N GLY A 56 9.32 1.83 -0.28
CA GLY A 56 9.92 1.77 1.05
C GLY A 56 11.35 2.27 1.08
N THR A 57 11.98 2.14 2.24
CA THR A 57 13.34 2.65 2.46
C THR A 57 14.16 1.68 3.29
N TYR A 58 15.42 1.54 2.95
CA TYR A 58 16.58 1.00 3.65
C TYR A 58 17.51 0.26 2.66
N PRO A 59 18.81 0.66 2.63
CA PRO A 59 19.39 1.88 3.25
C PRO A 59 18.94 3.16 2.54
N ALA A 60 18.37 3.07 1.35
CA ALA A 60 17.86 4.19 0.57
C ALA A 60 16.40 3.95 0.17
N VAL A 61 15.72 5.00 -0.24
CA VAL A 61 14.38 4.93 -0.85
C VAL A 61 14.47 4.13 -2.15
N THR A 62 13.45 3.31 -2.43
CA THR A 62 13.44 2.42 -3.59
C THR A 62 12.08 2.47 -4.31
N ASP A 63 12.12 2.12 -5.60
CA ASP A 63 10.96 1.95 -6.49
C ASP A 63 10.55 0.48 -6.63
N VAL A 64 11.36 -0.47 -6.18
CA VAL A 64 11.13 -1.90 -6.37
C VAL A 64 9.75 -2.34 -5.90
N ILE A 65 9.03 -3.02 -6.79
CA ILE A 65 7.83 -3.80 -6.50
C ILE A 65 8.23 -5.27 -6.49
N GLN A 66 7.79 -5.99 -5.48
CA GLN A 66 8.06 -7.42 -5.35
C GLN A 66 6.78 -8.15 -4.93
N TYR A 67 6.69 -9.44 -5.21
CA TYR A 67 5.50 -10.23 -4.93
C TYR A 67 5.80 -11.61 -4.40
N VAL A 68 4.80 -12.18 -3.74
CA VAL A 68 4.73 -13.60 -3.38
C VAL A 68 3.45 -14.23 -3.90
N THR A 69 3.47 -15.52 -4.17
CA THR A 69 2.27 -16.32 -4.44
C THR A 69 1.66 -16.76 -3.12
N ILE A 70 0.43 -16.30 -2.79
CA ILE A 70 -0.19 -16.47 -1.47
C ILE A 70 -0.36 -17.94 -1.07
N ALA A 71 -0.59 -18.83 -2.04
CA ALA A 71 -0.86 -20.24 -1.77
C ALA A 71 0.39 -21.06 -1.37
N THR A 72 1.59 -20.52 -1.56
CA THR A 72 2.85 -21.25 -1.34
C THR A 72 3.85 -20.36 -0.60
N THR A 73 4.35 -20.83 0.55
CA THR A 73 5.44 -20.13 1.26
C THR A 73 6.69 -20.07 0.41
N GLY A 74 7.44 -19.00 0.53
CA GLY A 74 8.69 -18.78 -0.20
C GLY A 74 9.03 -17.29 -0.29
N ASN A 75 10.24 -17.01 -0.72
CA ASN A 75 10.74 -15.65 -0.83
C ASN A 75 10.05 -14.87 -1.95
N ALA A 76 10.03 -13.57 -1.79
CA ALA A 76 9.52 -12.66 -2.78
C ALA A 76 10.35 -12.71 -4.07
N THR A 77 9.68 -12.46 -5.17
CA THR A 77 10.25 -12.34 -6.51
C THR A 77 10.05 -10.91 -7.00
N ASP A 78 10.96 -10.44 -7.82
CA ASP A 78 10.84 -9.14 -8.47
C ASP A 78 9.59 -9.09 -9.35
N PHE A 79 8.83 -8.00 -9.21
CA PHE A 79 7.64 -7.73 -10.01
C PHE A 79 7.92 -6.68 -11.09
N GLY A 80 8.72 -5.68 -10.78
CA GLY A 80 9.00 -4.47 -11.54
C GLY A 80 9.16 -3.27 -10.61
N ASP A 81 9.01 -2.06 -11.12
CA ASP A 81 9.29 -0.82 -10.39
C ASP A 81 8.09 0.14 -10.39
N LEU A 82 7.97 0.96 -9.34
CA LEU A 82 7.13 2.16 -9.32
C LEU A 82 7.67 3.18 -10.34
N THR A 83 6.83 4.14 -10.73
CA THR A 83 7.27 5.23 -11.63
C THR A 83 8.34 6.12 -10.97
N VAL A 84 8.33 6.23 -9.65
CA VAL A 84 9.29 6.99 -8.86
C VAL A 84 9.59 6.26 -7.55
N ALA A 85 10.87 6.18 -7.17
CA ALA A 85 11.30 5.66 -5.87
C ALA A 85 10.71 6.49 -4.73
N ARG A 86 10.02 5.85 -3.77
CA ARG A 86 9.39 6.53 -2.64
C ARG A 86 9.18 5.64 -1.42
N ASP A 87 9.26 6.25 -0.24
CA ASP A 87 8.87 5.63 1.02
C ASP A 87 7.46 6.06 1.44
N TYR A 88 6.85 5.30 2.34
CA TYR A 88 5.50 5.53 2.85
C TYR A 88 4.38 5.68 1.78
N PRO A 89 4.42 4.99 0.64
CA PRO A 89 3.25 4.99 -0.23
C PRO A 89 2.08 4.32 0.49
N ALA A 90 0.89 4.84 0.27
CA ALA A 90 -0.31 4.13 0.68
C ALA A 90 -0.49 2.89 -0.19
N GLY A 91 -0.73 1.77 0.46
CA GLY A 91 -1.03 0.53 -0.21
C GLY A 91 -2.37 -0.05 0.21
N GLY A 92 -2.75 -1.14 -0.42
CA GLY A 92 -3.97 -1.89 -0.11
C GLY A 92 -5.16 -1.57 -0.99
N GLY A 93 -5.11 -0.55 -1.83
CA GLY A 93 -6.14 -0.30 -2.83
C GLY A 93 -6.03 -1.29 -4.00
N SER A 94 -6.82 -2.34 -3.94
CA SER A 94 -6.77 -3.39 -4.95
C SER A 94 -8.15 -3.74 -5.47
N SER A 95 -8.22 -3.94 -6.78
CA SER A 95 -9.31 -4.64 -7.45
C SER A 95 -8.86 -6.07 -7.80
N PRO A 96 -9.71 -6.92 -8.34
CA PRO A 96 -9.28 -8.24 -8.83
C PRO A 96 -8.13 -8.21 -9.84
N THR A 97 -7.95 -7.09 -10.56
CA THR A 97 -6.97 -6.95 -11.64
C THR A 97 -5.86 -5.95 -11.38
N ARG A 98 -6.12 -4.88 -10.64
CA ARG A 98 -5.18 -3.78 -10.41
C ARG A 98 -4.90 -3.58 -8.93
N THR A 99 -3.66 -3.27 -8.63
CA THR A 99 -3.24 -2.73 -7.32
C THR A 99 -2.70 -1.32 -7.54
N CYS A 100 -3.17 -0.37 -6.74
CA CYS A 100 -2.74 1.03 -6.77
C CYS A 100 -1.92 1.37 -5.53
N PHE A 101 -0.93 2.26 -5.72
CA PHE A 101 -0.06 2.81 -4.70
C PHE A 101 -0.13 4.33 -4.77
N ALA A 102 -0.56 5.00 -3.72
CA ALA A 102 -0.81 6.43 -3.74
C ALA A 102 0.12 7.19 -2.79
N GLY A 103 0.54 8.38 -3.21
CA GLY A 103 1.34 9.29 -2.40
C GLY A 103 2.70 8.71 -1.97
N GLY A 104 3.17 9.15 -0.82
CA GLY A 104 4.47 8.81 -0.27
C GLY A 104 5.43 9.99 -0.29
N ARG A 105 6.74 9.71 -0.16
CA ARG A 105 7.77 10.75 -0.11
C ARG A 105 8.99 10.40 -0.94
N THR A 106 9.49 11.39 -1.75
CA THR A 106 10.70 11.27 -2.57
C THR A 106 11.23 12.63 -3.10
N PRO A 107 12.18 13.28 -2.56
CA PRO A 107 12.55 13.46 -1.15
C PRO A 107 11.50 14.23 -0.36
N SER A 108 10.54 14.86 -1.02
CA SER A 108 9.37 15.54 -0.44
C SER A 108 8.10 14.74 -0.70
N ASP A 109 7.03 15.13 -0.04
CA ASP A 109 5.72 14.52 -0.21
C ASP A 109 5.28 14.57 -1.69
N THR A 110 4.72 13.46 -2.17
CA THR A 110 4.25 13.33 -3.55
C THR A 110 2.77 12.95 -3.58
N ASN A 111 2.08 13.35 -4.65
CA ASN A 111 0.68 13.03 -4.92
C ASN A 111 0.50 11.93 -5.98
N ILE A 112 1.57 11.38 -6.51
CA ILE A 112 1.55 10.37 -7.57
C ILE A 112 0.74 9.14 -7.14
N ILE A 113 -0.12 8.68 -8.03
CA ILE A 113 -0.79 7.39 -7.92
C ILE A 113 -0.28 6.48 -9.03
N ASP A 114 0.34 5.38 -8.66
CA ASP A 114 0.77 4.34 -9.59
C ASP A 114 -0.17 3.14 -9.54
N PHE A 115 -0.25 2.40 -10.64
CA PHE A 115 -0.93 1.10 -10.63
C PHE A 115 -0.14 0.02 -11.36
N ILE A 116 -0.41 -1.22 -10.96
CA ILE A 116 0.06 -2.42 -11.64
C ILE A 116 -1.13 -3.32 -12.01
N THR A 117 -0.96 -4.13 -13.05
CA THR A 117 -1.81 -5.29 -13.29
C THR A 117 -1.29 -6.45 -12.44
N THR A 118 -1.98 -6.78 -11.33
CA THR A 118 -1.46 -7.67 -10.29
C THR A 118 -1.10 -9.08 -10.79
N ALA A 119 -1.75 -9.54 -11.87
CA ALA A 119 -1.53 -10.87 -12.44
C ALA A 119 -0.26 -10.99 -13.30
N THR A 120 0.27 -9.89 -13.81
CA THR A 120 1.41 -9.86 -14.75
C THR A 120 2.53 -8.98 -14.23
N THR A 121 3.75 -9.51 -14.14
CA THR A 121 4.94 -8.73 -13.75
C THR A 121 5.24 -7.64 -14.77
N GLY A 122 5.77 -6.54 -14.31
CA GLY A 122 6.15 -5.37 -15.10
C GLY A 122 6.10 -4.10 -14.26
N ASN A 123 6.67 -3.04 -14.78
CA ASN A 123 6.70 -1.76 -14.09
C ASN A 123 5.30 -1.16 -13.93
N ALA A 124 5.13 -0.40 -12.87
CA ALA A 124 3.92 0.37 -12.65
C ALA A 124 3.73 1.42 -13.75
N THR A 125 2.49 1.76 -13.97
CA THR A 125 2.08 2.82 -14.88
C THR A 125 1.45 3.94 -14.03
N ASP A 126 1.67 5.17 -14.44
CA ASP A 126 1.01 6.32 -13.86
C ASP A 126 -0.51 6.17 -13.97
N PHE A 127 -1.19 6.33 -12.85
CA PHE A 127 -2.66 6.31 -12.78
C PHE A 127 -3.25 7.71 -12.87
N GLY A 128 -2.56 8.69 -12.31
CA GLY A 128 -2.93 10.06 -12.08
C GLY A 128 -2.46 10.53 -10.70
N ASP A 129 -2.99 11.64 -10.23
CA ASP A 129 -2.58 12.27 -8.99
C ASP A 129 -3.68 12.31 -7.94
N SER A 130 -3.33 12.22 -6.67
CA SER A 130 -4.21 12.65 -5.57
C SER A 130 -4.22 14.17 -5.45
N GLN A 131 -5.29 14.73 -4.89
CA GLN A 131 -5.44 16.20 -4.77
C GLN A 131 -4.41 16.81 -3.79
N SER A 132 -3.94 15.98 -2.86
CA SER A 132 -2.91 16.39 -1.90
C SER A 132 -1.76 15.39 -1.87
N GLY A 133 -0.53 15.89 -1.85
CA GLY A 133 0.64 15.07 -1.55
C GLY A 133 0.67 14.70 -0.07
N GLY A 134 1.31 13.57 0.24
CA GLY A 134 1.50 13.20 1.64
C GLY A 134 2.12 11.82 1.81
N ILE A 135 2.70 11.63 2.98
CA ILE A 135 3.19 10.35 3.46
C ILE A 135 2.07 9.61 4.22
N LYS A 136 2.15 8.28 4.30
CA LYS A 136 1.28 7.47 5.17
C LYS A 136 -0.20 7.55 4.84
N HIS A 137 -0.55 7.65 3.57
CA HIS A 137 -1.94 7.58 3.15
C HIS A 137 -2.54 6.21 3.47
N GLY A 138 -3.75 6.21 4.01
CA GLY A 138 -4.60 5.02 4.04
C GLY A 138 -5.30 4.87 2.69
N LEU A 139 -5.31 3.67 2.15
CA LEU A 139 -6.05 3.36 0.91
C LEU A 139 -6.89 2.11 1.14
N VAL A 140 -8.19 2.26 1.12
CA VAL A 140 -9.17 1.18 1.23
C VAL A 140 -9.91 1.01 -0.08
N SER A 141 -10.43 -0.17 -0.34
CA SER A 141 -11.06 -0.41 -1.63
C SER A 141 -12.17 -1.45 -1.60
N ASN A 142 -13.03 -1.35 -2.57
CA ASN A 142 -13.85 -2.44 -3.05
C ASN A 142 -13.38 -2.86 -4.46
N ARG A 143 -14.14 -3.67 -5.17
CA ARG A 143 -13.77 -4.16 -6.51
C ARG A 143 -13.63 -3.07 -7.58
N THR A 144 -14.25 -1.91 -7.38
CA THR A 144 -14.37 -0.85 -8.41
C THR A 144 -13.70 0.45 -8.03
N ARG A 145 -13.64 0.77 -6.74
CA ARG A 145 -13.12 2.05 -6.21
C ARG A 145 -12.10 1.85 -5.12
N GLY A 146 -11.08 2.68 -5.13
CA GLY A 146 -10.19 2.93 -4.00
C GLY A 146 -10.53 4.27 -3.37
N VAL A 147 -10.59 4.33 -2.04
CA VAL A 147 -10.75 5.57 -1.28
C VAL A 147 -9.45 5.84 -0.54
N ILE A 148 -8.87 6.98 -0.79
CA ILE A 148 -7.61 7.46 -0.24
C ILE A 148 -7.93 8.37 0.93
N CYS A 149 -7.31 8.10 2.07
CA CYS A 149 -7.32 8.97 3.23
C CYS A 149 -5.95 9.64 3.32
N SER A 150 -5.91 10.95 3.15
CA SER A 150 -4.68 11.73 3.30
C SER A 150 -4.29 11.82 4.76
N ASP A 151 -2.99 11.70 5.06
CA ASP A 151 -2.41 12.10 6.34
C ASP A 151 -2.33 13.63 6.34
N ALA A 152 -3.43 14.23 6.73
CA ALA A 152 -3.54 15.66 6.61
C ALA A 152 -3.00 16.36 7.85
N THR A 153 -1.82 16.84 7.76
CA THR A 153 -1.47 18.06 8.49
C THR A 153 -2.33 19.26 8.02
N ILE A 154 -3.12 19.10 6.95
CA ILE A 154 -3.73 20.24 6.26
C ILE A 154 -5.19 19.99 5.81
N THR A 155 -5.65 18.76 5.57
CA THR A 155 -7.00 18.51 5.05
C THR A 155 -7.66 17.28 5.69
N ASN A 156 -8.97 17.31 5.87
CA ASN A 156 -9.79 16.17 6.28
C ASN A 156 -10.37 15.41 5.05
N THR A 157 -9.86 15.69 3.86
CA THR A 157 -10.42 15.20 2.60
C THR A 157 -10.20 13.71 2.43
N LEU A 158 -11.25 13.01 2.04
CA LEU A 158 -11.23 11.69 1.46
C LEU A 158 -11.33 11.83 -0.05
N GLU A 159 -10.48 11.11 -0.76
CA GLU A 159 -10.44 11.12 -2.22
C GLU A 159 -10.75 9.72 -2.75
N TYR A 160 -11.22 9.60 -3.98
CA TYR A 160 -11.42 8.29 -4.56
C TYR A 160 -10.90 8.19 -6.00
N ILE A 161 -10.53 6.96 -6.36
CA ILE A 161 -10.19 6.55 -7.71
C ILE A 161 -11.13 5.44 -8.18
N THR A 162 -11.35 5.34 -9.49
CA THR A 162 -12.07 4.22 -10.11
C THR A 162 -11.06 3.34 -10.83
N PHE A 163 -10.85 2.10 -10.37
CA PHE A 163 -9.78 1.23 -10.88
C PHE A 163 -9.80 0.97 -12.39
N ALA A 164 -10.96 1.04 -13.01
CA ALA A 164 -11.11 0.76 -14.45
C ALA A 164 -10.55 1.86 -15.35
N THR A 165 -10.51 3.11 -14.86
CA THR A 165 -10.13 4.28 -15.65
C THR A 165 -9.03 5.05 -14.93
N THR A 166 -7.91 5.32 -15.65
CA THR A 166 -6.86 6.20 -15.12
C THR A 166 -7.32 7.65 -15.12
N GLY A 167 -6.78 8.43 -14.20
CA GLY A 167 -7.07 9.84 -14.02
C GLY A 167 -6.89 10.24 -12.55
N ASP A 168 -6.91 11.54 -12.30
CA ASP A 168 -6.72 12.09 -10.97
C ASP A 168 -7.84 11.66 -10.02
N ALA A 169 -7.49 11.57 -8.73
CA ALA A 169 -8.45 11.28 -7.69
C ALA A 169 -9.48 12.41 -7.56
N LEU A 170 -10.71 12.02 -7.29
CA LEU A 170 -11.83 12.94 -7.11
C LEU A 170 -12.21 13.02 -5.64
N ASP A 171 -12.79 14.14 -5.27
CA ASP A 171 -13.32 14.34 -3.93
C ASP A 171 -14.40 13.29 -3.60
N PHE A 172 -14.22 12.60 -2.49
CA PHE A 172 -15.18 11.64 -1.95
C PHE A 172 -16.00 12.27 -0.81
N GLY A 173 -15.45 13.29 -0.16
CA GLY A 173 -15.99 13.95 1.01
C GLY A 173 -14.97 14.09 2.13
N ASP A 174 -15.41 14.38 3.31
CA ASP A 174 -14.55 14.68 4.45
C ASP A 174 -14.60 13.58 5.52
N GLN A 175 -13.50 13.42 6.25
CA GLN A 175 -13.50 12.67 7.49
C GLN A 175 -14.40 13.37 8.52
N GLY A 176 -15.31 12.61 9.14
CA GLY A 176 -16.24 13.15 10.13
C GLY A 176 -15.53 13.66 11.39
N GLY A 177 -15.70 14.93 11.69
CA GLY A 177 -15.19 15.60 12.87
C GLY A 177 -14.97 17.09 12.61
N SER A 178 -15.13 17.93 13.64
CA SER A 178 -14.89 19.36 13.50
C SER A 178 -13.41 19.63 13.13
N ASN A 179 -13.15 20.71 12.41
CA ASN A 179 -11.86 21.24 11.94
C ASN A 179 -10.75 21.40 13.03
N THR A 180 -10.78 20.64 14.09
CA THR A 180 -9.89 20.69 15.25
C THR A 180 -9.17 19.39 15.50
N PHE A 181 -9.01 18.50 14.48
CA PHE A 181 -8.16 17.35 14.68
C PHE A 181 -6.70 17.80 14.77
N PRO A 182 -6.03 17.53 15.90
CA PRO A 182 -4.58 17.53 15.89
C PRO A 182 -4.15 16.44 14.92
N THR A 183 -3.30 16.78 13.99
CA THR A 183 -2.59 15.92 13.05
C THR A 183 -2.74 14.41 13.30
N VAL A 184 -3.60 13.74 12.52
CA VAL A 184 -3.70 12.28 12.57
C VAL A 184 -2.53 11.71 11.75
N TYR A 185 -1.50 11.23 12.44
CA TYR A 185 -0.40 10.54 11.80
C TYR A 185 -0.79 9.07 11.55
N SER A 186 -0.56 8.59 10.34
CA SER A 186 -0.72 7.17 9.98
C SER A 186 -2.10 6.60 10.29
N PRO A 187 -3.18 7.08 9.66
CA PRO A 187 -4.49 6.48 9.82
C PRO A 187 -4.42 5.00 9.41
N GLY A 188 -4.89 4.12 10.29
CA GLY A 188 -5.14 2.74 9.93
C GLY A 188 -6.38 2.66 9.05
N ALA A 189 -6.32 1.89 7.99
CA ALA A 189 -7.44 1.72 7.08
C ALA A 189 -7.71 0.24 6.83
N CYS A 190 -8.97 -0.15 6.81
CA CYS A 190 -9.39 -1.50 6.47
C CYS A 190 -10.65 -1.44 5.59
N SER A 191 -10.74 -2.38 4.69
CA SER A 191 -11.92 -2.56 3.86
C SER A 191 -12.16 -4.02 3.58
N ASP A 192 -13.39 -4.35 3.25
CA ASP A 192 -13.75 -5.59 2.60
C ASP A 192 -13.41 -5.44 1.09
N SER A 193 -12.19 -5.77 0.72
CA SER A 193 -11.73 -5.72 -0.67
C SER A 193 -12.48 -6.67 -1.61
N HIS A 194 -13.36 -7.51 -1.06
CA HIS A 194 -14.18 -8.47 -1.80
C HIS A 194 -15.59 -7.94 -2.11
N GLY A 195 -15.91 -6.72 -1.71
CA GLY A 195 -17.15 -6.03 -2.11
C GLY A 195 -18.30 -6.16 -1.13
N GLY A 196 -17.99 -6.32 0.15
CA GLY A 196 -19.00 -6.32 1.20
C GLY A 196 -19.78 -7.62 1.33
N LEU A 197 -20.57 -7.70 2.37
CA LEU A 197 -21.50 -8.78 2.59
C LEU A 197 -22.50 -8.81 1.42
N SER A 198 -22.51 -9.89 0.69
CA SER A 198 -23.56 -10.21 -0.28
C SER A 198 -24.84 -10.62 0.43
#